data_a0eeaa99b9ab7a67b8010a9ccb498bb3
#
_entry.id   a0eeaa99b9ab7a67b8010a9ccb498bb3
#
_cell.length_a   1.000
_cell.length_b   1.000
_cell.length_c   1.000
_cell.angle_alpha   90.00
_cell.angle_beta   90.00
_cell.angle_gamma   90.00
#
_symmetry.space_group_name_H-M   'P 1'
#
loop_
_entity.id
_entity.type
_entity.pdbx_description
1 polymer ?
#
loop_
_entity_poly.entity_id
_entity_poly.type
_entity_poly.pdbx_seq_one_letter_code
_entity_poly.pdbx_strand_id
1 'polypeptide(L)'
;MELMRDILIESAERFGEKAAFMQKEDGAYRAYSFLRYKSDVEAFGAGLLEMGLGGSRILLAGENCYAWVVAYMAVVSGVGFVVPMDKDATAEEIGTVARACGAGTVIGSDAVLSRVEGDVQKISFSQMDEILEAGRAAINGGASGVFDVEVDKDAEAVLLYEGGRGVMLSNANIVFDIEQTFGLLDVTDKDTFFSVLPLHYAFECTAGFLGALRAGATVAFGEGLGHIVANLAEVKPTVVLCVPLLMEALWRKVNVEIKRQGLEKKVQAAIRTTDAIRPRSLSVAAKRRVFASFHKMLGGHLRMLISVGASADEVVVNGLASFGLRVIQGYGFAECAPFIAINPARAPKSASVGVGLPEGTVDIYNVQKDGTGEIRYQGKNVMTGYCGDETTPAKRGEWFYTGDMGYLDQDGYLYVLGRKKNMMVTASGKSVYPEEIEALLCANPFVREAVVVGRIDESQKDYELVAVIHPDYDAVRQVYGQNFVPENVEGELDAALESANEQVAPHKRLKAYIVRDSAFPKDATRKIRRSSAAEDVKRGEGII
;
A
#
# COMPACT_ATOMS: atom_id res chain seq x y z
N MET A 1 -4.04 -18.64 17.04
CA MET A 1 -5.19 -17.88 16.49
C MET A 1 -5.58 -18.48 15.16
N GLU A 2 -6.86 -18.64 14.92
CA GLU A 2 -7.38 -19.19 13.68
C GLU A 2 -8.39 -18.24 12.99
N LEU A 3 -9.02 -17.36 13.77
CA LEU A 3 -10.02 -16.41 13.31
C LEU A 3 -9.57 -14.97 13.56
N MET A 4 -9.99 -14.02 12.72
CA MET A 4 -9.71 -12.58 12.92
C MET A 4 -10.29 -12.07 14.25
N ARG A 5 -11.45 -12.60 14.71
CA ARG A 5 -12.00 -12.25 16.02
C ARG A 5 -11.09 -12.65 17.19
N ASP A 6 -10.27 -13.70 17.04
CA ASP A 6 -9.32 -14.11 18.10
C ASP A 6 -8.28 -13.01 18.32
N ILE A 7 -7.85 -12.31 17.24
CA ILE A 7 -6.97 -11.15 17.34
C ILE A 7 -7.58 -10.08 18.26
N LEU A 8 -8.86 -9.77 18.06
CA LEU A 8 -9.58 -8.78 18.86
C LEU A 8 -9.72 -9.23 20.32
N ILE A 9 -10.16 -10.45 20.54
CA ILE A 9 -10.41 -10.99 21.88
C ILE A 9 -9.12 -11.01 22.69
N GLU A 10 -8.05 -11.61 22.15
CA GLU A 10 -6.74 -11.69 22.84
C GLU A 10 -6.12 -10.30 23.06
N SER A 11 -6.26 -9.38 22.08
CA SER A 11 -5.75 -8.02 22.23
C SER A 11 -6.52 -7.23 23.29
N ALA A 12 -7.84 -7.40 23.38
CA ALA A 12 -8.65 -6.75 24.41
C ALA A 12 -8.29 -7.27 25.83
N GLU A 13 -8.05 -8.58 25.97
CA GLU A 13 -7.60 -9.17 27.24
C GLU A 13 -6.21 -8.68 27.65
N ARG A 14 -5.29 -8.56 26.69
CA ARG A 14 -3.90 -8.21 26.95
C ARG A 14 -3.68 -6.72 27.18
N PHE A 15 -4.38 -5.84 26.42
CA PHE A 15 -4.10 -4.42 26.39
C PHE A 15 -5.19 -3.56 27.07
N GLY A 16 -6.36 -4.11 27.35
CA GLY A 16 -7.40 -3.51 28.18
C GLY A 16 -7.80 -2.09 27.76
N GLU A 17 -7.64 -1.15 28.67
CA GLU A 17 -8.01 0.25 28.48
C GLU A 17 -7.01 1.07 27.63
N LYS A 18 -5.95 0.45 27.13
CA LYS A 18 -5.06 1.12 26.19
C LYS A 18 -5.84 1.51 24.92
N ALA A 19 -5.49 2.65 24.32
CA ALA A 19 -6.07 3.08 23.05
C ALA A 19 -5.74 2.08 21.93
N ALA A 20 -6.77 1.50 21.31
CA ALA A 20 -6.68 0.73 20.07
C ALA A 20 -6.78 1.66 18.87
N PHE A 21 -7.70 2.61 18.92
CA PHE A 21 -7.94 3.56 17.82
C PHE A 21 -7.98 4.99 18.33
N MET A 22 -7.62 5.91 17.44
CA MET A 22 -7.79 7.35 17.61
C MET A 22 -8.44 7.95 16.37
N GLN A 23 -9.53 8.68 16.56
CA GLN A 23 -10.25 9.38 15.52
C GLN A 23 -10.44 10.85 15.90
N LYS A 24 -10.35 11.74 14.93
CA LYS A 24 -10.60 13.16 15.19
C LYS A 24 -12.09 13.45 15.23
N GLU A 25 -12.55 13.97 16.36
CA GLU A 25 -13.93 14.38 16.64
C GLU A 25 -13.89 15.78 17.25
N ASP A 26 -14.72 16.68 16.77
CA ASP A 26 -14.80 18.07 17.26
C ASP A 26 -13.45 18.79 17.33
N GLY A 27 -12.56 18.50 16.38
CA GLY A 27 -11.23 19.14 16.28
C GLY A 27 -10.13 18.51 17.15
N ALA A 28 -10.41 17.46 17.92
CA ALA A 28 -9.43 16.75 18.75
C ALA A 28 -9.47 15.23 18.52
N TYR A 29 -8.32 14.56 18.68
CA TYR A 29 -8.28 13.10 18.62
C TYR A 29 -8.88 12.49 19.88
N ARG A 30 -9.95 11.71 19.72
CA ARG A 30 -10.56 10.87 20.73
C ARG A 30 -10.02 9.45 20.64
N ALA A 31 -9.76 8.84 21.78
CA ALA A 31 -9.26 7.47 21.87
C ALA A 31 -10.38 6.47 22.19
N TYR A 32 -10.30 5.30 21.57
CA TYR A 32 -11.16 4.14 21.81
C TYR A 32 -10.27 2.99 22.27
N SER A 33 -10.53 2.46 23.50
CA SER A 33 -9.72 1.38 24.09
C SER A 33 -9.97 0.03 23.41
N PHE A 34 -9.05 -0.92 23.62
CA PHE A 34 -9.22 -2.29 23.15
C PHE A 34 -10.47 -2.96 23.74
N LEU A 35 -10.75 -2.74 25.03
CA LEU A 35 -11.96 -3.26 25.68
C LEU A 35 -13.22 -2.64 25.09
N ARG A 36 -13.25 -1.33 24.89
CA ARG A 36 -14.37 -0.67 24.24
C ARG A 36 -14.59 -1.21 22.83
N TYR A 37 -13.53 -1.34 22.04
CA TYR A 37 -13.63 -1.84 20.67
C TYR A 37 -14.22 -3.26 20.63
N LYS A 38 -13.74 -4.17 21.51
CA LYS A 38 -14.33 -5.53 21.62
C LYS A 38 -15.81 -5.47 21.96
N SER A 39 -16.20 -4.67 22.95
CA SER A 39 -17.61 -4.52 23.35
C SER A 39 -18.48 -3.92 22.25
N ASP A 40 -17.96 -2.93 21.50
CA ASP A 40 -18.71 -2.30 20.41
C ASP A 40 -18.85 -3.27 19.21
N VAL A 41 -17.81 -4.06 18.88
CA VAL A 41 -17.90 -5.12 17.85
C VAL A 41 -18.93 -6.18 18.23
N GLU A 42 -18.94 -6.64 19.48
CA GLU A 42 -19.89 -7.63 19.97
C GLU A 42 -21.33 -7.12 19.89
N ALA A 43 -21.55 -5.90 20.37
CA ALA A 43 -22.87 -5.26 20.34
C ALA A 43 -23.35 -4.96 18.91
N PHE A 44 -22.47 -4.40 18.07
CA PHE A 44 -22.83 -4.11 16.68
C PHE A 44 -23.17 -5.39 15.91
N GLY A 45 -22.35 -6.46 16.08
CA GLY A 45 -22.61 -7.75 15.48
C GLY A 45 -23.93 -8.37 15.93
N ALA A 46 -24.26 -8.33 17.24
CA ALA A 46 -25.54 -8.78 17.74
C ALA A 46 -26.71 -7.98 17.15
N GLY A 47 -26.57 -6.65 17.03
CA GLY A 47 -27.57 -5.80 16.37
C GLY A 47 -27.81 -6.18 14.90
N LEU A 48 -26.73 -6.49 14.15
CA LEU A 48 -26.86 -6.97 12.77
C LEU A 48 -27.54 -8.35 12.68
N LEU A 49 -27.27 -9.25 13.63
CA LEU A 49 -27.95 -10.56 13.70
C LEU A 49 -29.43 -10.41 13.99
N GLU A 50 -29.85 -9.51 14.90
CA GLU A 50 -31.25 -9.18 15.16
C GLU A 50 -31.96 -8.60 13.92
N MET A 51 -31.22 -7.89 13.05
CA MET A 51 -31.72 -7.42 11.77
C MET A 51 -31.84 -8.54 10.71
N GLY A 52 -31.52 -9.78 11.04
CA GLY A 52 -31.60 -10.94 10.16
C GLY A 52 -30.46 -11.04 9.13
N LEU A 53 -29.32 -10.41 9.38
CA LEU A 53 -28.19 -10.35 8.45
C LEU A 53 -27.21 -11.54 8.60
N GLY A 54 -27.53 -12.54 9.42
CA GLY A 54 -26.70 -13.73 9.58
C GLY A 54 -26.44 -14.46 8.25
N GLY A 55 -25.19 -14.76 7.92
CA GLY A 55 -24.76 -15.39 6.67
C GLY A 55 -24.77 -14.49 5.43
N SER A 56 -25.03 -13.20 5.59
CA SER A 56 -25.12 -12.25 4.46
C SER A 56 -23.75 -11.81 3.95
N ARG A 57 -23.69 -11.47 2.65
CA ARG A 57 -22.58 -10.70 2.07
C ARG A 57 -22.90 -9.21 2.19
N ILE A 58 -22.02 -8.47 2.83
CA ILE A 58 -22.22 -7.07 3.21
C ILE A 58 -21.14 -6.21 2.57
N LEU A 59 -21.54 -5.27 1.72
CA LEU A 59 -20.66 -4.23 1.20
C LEU A 59 -20.33 -3.25 2.33
N LEU A 60 -19.05 -2.91 2.49
CA LEU A 60 -18.59 -1.94 3.48
C LEU A 60 -17.77 -0.86 2.80
N ALA A 61 -18.29 0.38 2.79
CA ALA A 61 -17.65 1.50 2.10
C ALA A 61 -17.77 2.82 2.85
N GLY A 62 -16.66 3.51 3.02
CA GLY A 62 -16.60 4.80 3.72
C GLY A 62 -15.17 5.23 3.98
N GLU A 63 -15.04 6.36 4.64
CA GLU A 63 -13.78 6.90 5.12
C GLU A 63 -13.18 6.00 6.20
N ASN A 64 -11.84 6.07 6.37
CA ASN A 64 -11.18 5.43 7.49
C ASN A 64 -11.69 6.04 8.80
N CYS A 65 -12.46 5.26 9.57
CA CYS A 65 -13.06 5.71 10.80
C CYS A 65 -13.35 4.54 11.75
N TYR A 66 -13.68 4.85 12.99
CA TYR A 66 -13.99 3.85 14.01
C TYR A 66 -15.19 2.98 13.63
N ALA A 67 -16.24 3.59 13.03
CA ALA A 67 -17.40 2.86 12.57
C ALA A 67 -17.07 1.80 11.51
N TRP A 68 -16.12 2.10 10.62
CA TRP A 68 -15.68 1.17 9.58
C TRP A 68 -15.03 -0.08 10.20
N VAL A 69 -14.09 0.10 11.14
CA VAL A 69 -13.38 -1.05 11.75
C VAL A 69 -14.29 -1.87 12.68
N VAL A 70 -15.29 -1.24 13.34
CA VAL A 70 -16.30 -1.95 14.11
C VAL A 70 -17.17 -2.80 13.18
N ALA A 71 -17.68 -2.22 12.09
CA ALA A 71 -18.52 -2.94 11.11
C ALA A 71 -17.76 -4.10 10.47
N TYR A 72 -16.51 -3.87 10.01
CA TYR A 72 -15.65 -4.91 9.43
C TYR A 72 -15.50 -6.09 10.38
N MET A 73 -15.05 -5.82 11.61
CA MET A 73 -14.76 -6.88 12.56
C MET A 73 -16.06 -7.61 13.01
N ALA A 74 -17.16 -6.89 13.17
CA ALA A 74 -18.44 -7.51 13.51
C ALA A 74 -18.91 -8.48 12.42
N VAL A 75 -18.79 -8.08 11.14
CA VAL A 75 -19.19 -8.93 10.02
C VAL A 75 -18.35 -10.21 9.97
N VAL A 76 -17.02 -10.10 10.01
CA VAL A 76 -16.13 -11.28 9.93
C VAL A 76 -16.12 -12.14 11.19
N SER A 77 -16.65 -11.62 12.32
CA SER A 77 -16.70 -12.34 13.59
C SER A 77 -17.84 -13.35 13.70
N GLY A 78 -18.84 -13.27 12.80
CA GLY A 78 -19.97 -14.21 12.84
C GLY A 78 -21.24 -13.71 12.14
N VAL A 79 -21.30 -12.45 11.68
CA VAL A 79 -22.46 -11.97 10.91
C VAL A 79 -22.44 -12.54 9.49
N GLY A 80 -21.26 -12.56 8.81
CA GLY A 80 -21.21 -13.03 7.43
C GLY A 80 -19.91 -12.72 6.71
N PHE A 81 -20.02 -12.25 5.46
CA PHE A 81 -18.89 -11.97 4.57
C PHE A 81 -18.80 -10.48 4.30
N VAL A 82 -17.64 -9.88 4.52
CA VAL A 82 -17.44 -8.47 4.25
C VAL A 82 -16.86 -8.26 2.85
N VAL A 83 -17.37 -7.25 2.14
CA VAL A 83 -16.90 -6.83 0.83
C VAL A 83 -16.46 -5.36 0.92
N PRO A 84 -15.22 -5.10 1.32
CA PRO A 84 -14.70 -3.75 1.40
C PRO A 84 -14.63 -3.08 0.02
N MET A 85 -15.09 -1.82 -0.07
CA MET A 85 -15.11 -1.05 -1.31
C MET A 85 -14.53 0.34 -1.12
N ASP A 86 -14.05 0.92 -2.23
CA ASP A 86 -13.60 2.30 -2.25
C ASP A 86 -14.77 3.25 -1.91
N LYS A 87 -14.52 4.17 -1.00
CA LYS A 87 -15.47 5.23 -0.65
C LYS A 87 -15.82 6.13 -1.85
N ASP A 88 -14.96 6.20 -2.86
CA ASP A 88 -15.14 6.99 -4.06
C ASP A 88 -15.78 6.18 -5.22
N ALA A 89 -16.15 4.90 -4.99
CA ALA A 89 -16.81 4.07 -5.98
C ALA A 89 -18.11 4.71 -6.51
N THR A 90 -18.32 4.60 -7.81
CA THR A 90 -19.52 5.10 -8.49
C THR A 90 -20.75 4.23 -8.18
N ALA A 91 -21.95 4.74 -8.44
CA ALA A 91 -23.20 3.97 -8.31
C ALA A 91 -23.15 2.68 -9.18
N GLU A 92 -22.59 2.78 -10.38
CA GLU A 92 -22.45 1.64 -11.30
C GLU A 92 -21.50 0.58 -10.76
N GLU A 93 -20.35 0.98 -10.21
CA GLU A 93 -19.36 0.08 -9.59
C GLU A 93 -19.96 -0.63 -8.37
N ILE A 94 -20.62 0.12 -7.47
CA ILE A 94 -21.31 -0.44 -6.30
C ILE A 94 -22.35 -1.47 -6.74
N GLY A 95 -23.21 -1.12 -7.70
CA GLY A 95 -24.25 -2.01 -8.21
C GLY A 95 -23.67 -3.24 -8.93
N THR A 96 -22.56 -3.08 -9.64
CA THR A 96 -21.88 -4.19 -10.31
C THR A 96 -21.30 -5.19 -9.32
N VAL A 97 -20.59 -4.70 -8.29
CA VAL A 97 -20.03 -5.55 -7.24
C VAL A 97 -21.14 -6.23 -6.42
N ALA A 98 -22.18 -5.47 -6.02
CA ALA A 98 -23.31 -6.04 -5.29
C ALA A 98 -23.96 -7.21 -6.03
N ARG A 99 -24.24 -7.05 -7.33
CA ARG A 99 -24.79 -8.14 -8.16
C ARG A 99 -23.82 -9.30 -8.32
N ALA A 100 -22.54 -9.03 -8.57
CA ALA A 100 -21.54 -10.07 -8.81
C ALA A 100 -21.31 -10.95 -7.57
N CYS A 101 -21.34 -10.36 -6.37
CA CYS A 101 -21.15 -11.11 -5.12
C CYS A 101 -22.47 -11.47 -4.41
N GLY A 102 -23.63 -11.03 -4.91
CA GLY A 102 -24.92 -11.30 -4.27
C GLY A 102 -25.12 -10.56 -2.94
N ALA A 103 -24.51 -9.38 -2.77
CA ALA A 103 -24.67 -8.57 -1.56
C ALA A 103 -26.02 -7.83 -1.58
N GLY A 104 -26.82 -8.05 -0.54
CA GLY A 104 -28.12 -7.41 -0.33
C GLY A 104 -28.07 -6.23 0.65
N THR A 105 -26.93 -5.95 1.28
CA THR A 105 -26.76 -4.92 2.31
C THR A 105 -25.49 -4.10 2.06
N VAL A 106 -25.59 -2.80 2.26
CA VAL A 106 -24.46 -1.86 2.23
C VAL A 106 -24.37 -1.14 3.57
N ILE A 107 -23.25 -1.27 4.27
CA ILE A 107 -22.90 -0.48 5.45
C ILE A 107 -21.89 0.59 5.00
N GLY A 108 -22.14 1.86 5.32
CA GLY A 108 -21.21 2.90 4.87
C GLY A 108 -21.50 4.30 5.36
N SER A 109 -20.68 5.26 4.91
CA SER A 109 -20.93 6.68 5.17
C SER A 109 -22.15 7.18 4.36
N ASP A 110 -22.82 8.22 4.85
CA ASP A 110 -23.99 8.80 4.17
C ASP A 110 -23.66 9.23 2.74
N ALA A 111 -22.44 9.73 2.52
CA ALA A 111 -21.96 10.11 1.19
C ALA A 111 -21.90 8.92 0.21
N VAL A 112 -21.50 7.74 0.68
CA VAL A 112 -21.52 6.49 -0.12
C VAL A 112 -22.96 6.03 -0.33
N LEU A 113 -23.74 5.96 0.74
CA LEU A 113 -25.13 5.44 0.69
C LEU A 113 -26.05 6.25 -0.20
N SER A 114 -25.77 7.56 -0.38
CA SER A 114 -26.51 8.42 -1.31
C SER A 114 -26.35 7.99 -2.78
N ARG A 115 -25.28 7.27 -3.13
CA ARG A 115 -25.01 6.75 -4.47
C ARG A 115 -25.49 5.32 -4.69
N VAL A 116 -25.87 4.62 -3.61
CA VAL A 116 -26.37 3.24 -3.71
C VAL A 116 -27.77 3.25 -4.31
N GLU A 117 -27.97 2.54 -5.41
CA GLU A 117 -29.23 2.38 -6.12
C GLU A 117 -29.77 0.96 -5.99
N GLY A 118 -31.07 0.78 -6.24
CA GLY A 118 -31.73 -0.54 -6.21
C GLY A 118 -32.30 -0.93 -4.84
N ASP A 119 -32.81 -2.14 -4.76
CA ASP A 119 -33.43 -2.70 -3.55
C ASP A 119 -32.37 -3.40 -2.69
N VAL A 120 -31.53 -2.58 -2.06
CA VAL A 120 -30.49 -3.02 -1.11
C VAL A 120 -30.70 -2.34 0.23
N GLN A 121 -30.52 -3.10 1.30
CA GLN A 121 -30.58 -2.55 2.66
C GLN A 121 -29.40 -1.62 2.88
N LYS A 122 -29.67 -0.40 3.39
CA LYS A 122 -28.65 0.62 3.67
C LYS A 122 -28.53 0.83 5.16
N ILE A 123 -27.32 0.76 5.68
CA ILE A 123 -26.99 0.99 7.09
C ILE A 123 -25.91 2.06 7.14
N SER A 124 -26.25 3.23 7.69
CA SER A 124 -25.31 4.34 7.82
C SER A 124 -24.41 4.19 9.04
N PHE A 125 -23.17 4.67 8.91
CA PHE A 125 -22.29 4.85 10.07
C PHE A 125 -22.89 5.78 11.12
N SER A 126 -23.77 6.71 10.74
CA SER A 126 -24.50 7.58 11.67
C SER A 126 -25.51 6.83 12.54
N GLN A 127 -25.93 5.63 12.14
CA GLN A 127 -26.83 4.75 12.91
C GLN A 127 -26.08 3.80 13.87
N MET A 128 -24.75 3.93 13.97
CA MET A 128 -23.93 3.01 14.78
C MET A 128 -24.42 2.94 16.23
N ASP A 129 -24.62 4.09 16.87
CA ASP A 129 -25.01 4.13 18.29
C ASP A 129 -26.36 3.43 18.54
N GLU A 130 -27.33 3.61 17.64
CA GLU A 130 -28.65 2.94 17.69
C GLU A 130 -28.50 1.41 17.59
N ILE A 131 -27.66 0.93 16.66
CA ILE A 131 -27.44 -0.50 16.46
C ILE A 131 -26.68 -1.11 17.65
N LEU A 132 -25.71 -0.37 18.20
CA LEU A 132 -24.98 -0.77 19.41
C LEU A 132 -25.93 -0.92 20.62
N GLU A 133 -26.85 0.03 20.81
CA GLU A 133 -27.84 -0.05 21.89
C GLU A 133 -28.79 -1.23 21.72
N ALA A 134 -29.30 -1.45 20.50
CA ALA A 134 -30.16 -2.60 20.18
C ALA A 134 -29.42 -3.93 20.42
N GLY A 135 -28.18 -4.06 19.99
CA GLY A 135 -27.38 -5.28 20.20
C GLY A 135 -27.06 -5.53 21.67
N ARG A 136 -26.72 -4.48 22.45
CA ARG A 136 -26.55 -4.61 23.91
C ARG A 136 -27.84 -5.06 24.59
N ALA A 137 -28.97 -4.53 24.18
CA ALA A 137 -30.28 -4.94 24.70
C ALA A 137 -30.58 -6.42 24.37
N ALA A 138 -30.28 -6.87 23.14
CA ALA A 138 -30.44 -8.25 22.73
C ALA A 138 -29.57 -9.21 23.57
N ILE A 139 -28.29 -8.89 23.72
CA ILE A 139 -27.35 -9.70 24.56
C ILE A 139 -27.85 -9.76 26.02
N ASN A 140 -28.24 -8.64 26.59
CA ASN A 140 -28.80 -8.58 27.94
C ASN A 140 -30.13 -9.36 28.07
N GLY A 141 -30.87 -9.46 26.98
CA GLY A 141 -32.08 -10.26 26.86
C GLY A 141 -31.85 -11.76 26.66
N GLY A 142 -30.58 -12.20 26.57
CA GLY A 142 -30.19 -13.61 26.41
C GLY A 142 -29.96 -14.08 24.98
N ALA A 143 -29.90 -13.16 24.02
CA ALA A 143 -29.47 -13.49 22.65
C ALA A 143 -27.95 -13.85 22.65
N SER A 144 -27.55 -14.75 21.75
CA SER A 144 -26.15 -15.10 21.54
C SER A 144 -25.40 -13.90 20.96
N GLY A 145 -24.20 -13.64 21.50
CA GLY A 145 -23.27 -12.65 20.97
C GLY A 145 -22.69 -13.09 19.61
N VAL A 146 -22.14 -12.14 18.86
CA VAL A 146 -21.50 -12.45 17.57
C VAL A 146 -20.30 -13.39 17.73
N PHE A 147 -19.65 -13.37 18.89
CA PHE A 147 -18.51 -14.26 19.18
C PHE A 147 -18.91 -15.69 19.51
N ASP A 148 -20.21 -15.94 19.80
CA ASP A 148 -20.75 -17.29 20.04
C ASP A 148 -21.12 -18.01 18.74
N VAL A 149 -21.18 -17.28 17.62
CA VAL A 149 -21.47 -17.85 16.29
C VAL A 149 -20.32 -18.74 15.85
N GLU A 150 -20.62 -19.97 15.45
CA GLU A 150 -19.62 -20.88 14.87
C GLU A 150 -19.17 -20.34 13.50
N VAL A 151 -17.87 -20.17 13.32
CA VAL A 151 -17.25 -19.67 12.09
C VAL A 151 -16.23 -20.69 11.61
N ASP A 152 -16.39 -21.16 10.38
CA ASP A 152 -15.37 -21.98 9.72
C ASP A 152 -14.22 -21.08 9.27
N LYS A 153 -13.01 -21.33 9.80
CA LYS A 153 -11.81 -20.55 9.50
C LYS A 153 -11.38 -20.61 8.03
N ASP A 154 -11.72 -21.70 7.35
CA ASP A 154 -11.33 -21.95 5.96
C ASP A 154 -12.41 -21.52 4.95
N ALA A 155 -13.62 -21.18 5.44
CA ALA A 155 -14.67 -20.58 4.62
C ALA A 155 -14.34 -19.11 4.26
N GLU A 156 -14.97 -18.61 3.20
CA GLU A 156 -14.87 -17.19 2.83
C GLU A 156 -15.25 -16.30 4.00
N ALA A 157 -14.46 -15.23 4.22
CA ALA A 157 -14.75 -14.20 5.21
C ALA A 157 -14.68 -12.79 4.60
N VAL A 158 -13.80 -12.60 3.62
CA VAL A 158 -13.56 -11.32 2.97
C VAL A 158 -13.53 -11.52 1.46
N LEU A 159 -14.21 -10.62 0.73
CA LEU A 159 -14.17 -10.55 -0.72
C LEU A 159 -13.56 -9.21 -1.13
N LEU A 160 -12.33 -9.22 -1.60
CA LEU A 160 -11.65 -8.02 -2.09
C LEU A 160 -11.87 -7.85 -3.59
N TYR A 161 -12.44 -6.71 -3.99
CA TYR A 161 -12.66 -6.42 -5.41
C TYR A 161 -11.51 -5.58 -5.96
N GLU A 162 -10.59 -6.22 -6.68
CA GLU A 162 -9.44 -5.55 -7.29
C GLU A 162 -9.32 -5.92 -8.77
N GLY A 163 -9.09 -4.92 -9.62
CA GLY A 163 -8.95 -5.15 -11.07
C GLY A 163 -10.16 -5.77 -11.77
N GLY A 164 -11.36 -5.59 -11.21
CA GLY A 164 -12.62 -6.15 -11.74
C GLY A 164 -12.88 -7.61 -11.35
N ARG A 165 -12.08 -8.18 -10.43
CA ARG A 165 -12.24 -9.54 -9.91
C ARG A 165 -12.42 -9.54 -8.40
N GLY A 166 -13.31 -10.38 -7.91
CA GLY A 166 -13.50 -10.58 -6.47
C GLY A 166 -12.57 -11.67 -5.94
N VAL A 167 -11.57 -11.30 -5.16
CA VAL A 167 -10.62 -12.20 -4.52
C VAL A 167 -11.23 -12.71 -3.21
N MET A 168 -11.42 -14.03 -3.09
CA MET A 168 -12.03 -14.66 -1.92
C MET A 168 -10.96 -15.09 -0.92
N LEU A 169 -11.02 -14.54 0.29
CA LEU A 169 -10.09 -14.82 1.40
C LEU A 169 -10.84 -15.39 2.59
N SER A 170 -10.24 -16.42 3.21
CA SER A 170 -10.72 -16.99 4.47
C SER A 170 -10.10 -16.28 5.68
N ASN A 171 -10.66 -16.52 6.89
CA ASN A 171 -10.02 -16.12 8.13
C ASN A 171 -8.60 -16.66 8.24
N ALA A 172 -8.39 -17.93 7.91
CA ALA A 172 -7.10 -18.61 7.98
C ALA A 172 -6.06 -17.95 7.06
N ASN A 173 -6.45 -17.49 5.85
CA ASN A 173 -5.54 -16.77 4.94
C ASN A 173 -5.02 -15.49 5.57
N ILE A 174 -5.91 -14.66 6.14
CA ILE A 174 -5.57 -13.35 6.69
C ILE A 174 -4.78 -13.49 7.98
N VAL A 175 -5.21 -14.37 8.89
CA VAL A 175 -4.50 -14.59 10.16
C VAL A 175 -3.09 -15.13 9.92
N PHE A 176 -2.92 -16.08 8.99
CA PHE A 176 -1.60 -16.57 8.61
C PHE A 176 -0.70 -15.41 8.11
N ASP A 177 -1.20 -14.57 7.23
CA ASP A 177 -0.43 -13.45 6.69
C ASP A 177 0.03 -12.50 7.80
N ILE A 178 -0.86 -12.12 8.71
CA ILE A 178 -0.55 -11.25 9.85
C ILE A 178 0.54 -11.85 10.73
N GLU A 179 0.42 -13.10 11.14
CA GLU A 179 1.37 -13.76 12.02
C GLU A 179 2.76 -13.83 11.39
N GLN A 180 2.84 -14.22 10.11
CA GLN A 180 4.12 -14.34 9.39
C GLN A 180 4.76 -12.98 9.15
N THR A 181 3.98 -11.98 8.71
CA THR A 181 4.46 -10.63 8.40
C THR A 181 4.93 -9.91 9.66
N PHE A 182 4.14 -9.92 10.73
CA PHE A 182 4.50 -9.25 11.99
C PHE A 182 5.61 -9.96 12.75
N GLY A 183 5.85 -11.24 12.48
CA GLY A 183 7.05 -11.96 12.95
C GLY A 183 8.37 -11.40 12.39
N LEU A 184 8.34 -10.76 11.21
CA LEU A 184 9.49 -10.12 10.56
C LEU A 184 9.64 -8.64 10.91
N LEU A 185 8.60 -8.00 11.45
CA LEU A 185 8.60 -6.60 11.86
C LEU A 185 8.91 -6.46 13.36
N ASP A 186 9.48 -5.32 13.75
CA ASP A 186 9.71 -4.95 15.16
C ASP A 186 8.63 -4.00 15.69
N VAL A 187 7.36 -4.32 15.38
CA VAL A 187 6.19 -3.57 15.86
C VAL A 187 5.78 -4.08 17.25
N THR A 188 5.45 -3.15 18.12
CA THR A 188 5.07 -3.44 19.50
C THR A 188 3.87 -2.60 19.94
N ASP A 189 3.39 -2.86 21.15
CA ASP A 189 2.32 -2.10 21.80
C ASP A 189 2.67 -0.63 22.08
N LYS A 190 3.93 -0.22 21.93
CA LYS A 190 4.37 1.18 22.06
C LYS A 190 4.22 1.97 20.76
N ASP A 191 3.88 1.31 19.69
CA ASP A 191 3.76 1.95 18.39
C ASP A 191 2.39 2.59 18.18
N THR A 192 2.39 3.64 17.37
CA THR A 192 1.20 4.30 16.86
C THR A 192 1.29 4.31 15.34
N PHE A 193 0.36 3.65 14.70
CA PHE A 193 0.17 3.67 13.26
C PHE A 193 -0.65 4.90 12.86
N PHE A 194 -0.28 5.52 11.75
CA PHE A 194 -1.11 6.54 11.12
C PHE A 194 -1.71 5.97 9.84
N SER A 195 -3.02 5.75 9.87
CA SER A 195 -3.80 5.18 8.76
C SER A 195 -4.09 6.26 7.73
N VAL A 196 -3.39 6.19 6.59
CA VAL A 196 -3.48 7.14 5.48
C VAL A 196 -3.94 6.49 4.19
N LEU A 197 -3.69 5.19 4.02
CA LEU A 197 -4.22 4.42 2.90
C LEU A 197 -5.67 4.02 3.21
N PRO A 198 -6.53 3.86 2.18
CA PRO A 198 -7.91 3.43 2.40
C PRO A 198 -7.99 2.03 3.04
N LEU A 199 -8.87 1.84 4.03
CA LEU A 199 -9.03 0.56 4.74
C LEU A 199 -9.55 -0.58 3.85
N HIS A 200 -10.20 -0.28 2.72
CA HIS A 200 -10.59 -1.31 1.75
C HIS A 200 -9.37 -1.88 0.99
N TYR A 201 -8.22 -1.23 1.03
CA TYR A 201 -6.99 -1.70 0.40
C TYR A 201 -6.37 -2.82 1.24
N ALA A 202 -6.13 -3.98 0.63
CA ALA A 202 -5.71 -5.20 1.34
C ALA A 202 -4.53 -4.98 2.31
N PHE A 203 -3.51 -4.24 1.89
CA PHE A 203 -2.34 -3.97 2.71
C PHE A 203 -2.65 -3.11 3.94
N GLU A 204 -3.51 -2.08 3.81
CA GLU A 204 -3.92 -1.25 4.95
C GLU A 204 -4.80 -2.05 5.90
N CYS A 205 -5.76 -2.81 5.37
CA CYS A 205 -6.63 -3.64 6.19
C CYS A 205 -5.83 -4.68 6.99
N THR A 206 -4.92 -5.42 6.32
CA THR A 206 -4.17 -6.49 6.97
C THR A 206 -3.04 -5.95 7.87
N ALA A 207 -2.17 -5.05 7.38
CA ALA A 207 -1.02 -4.60 8.16
C ALA A 207 -1.31 -3.33 8.97
N GLY A 208 -1.99 -2.34 8.38
CA GLY A 208 -2.27 -1.06 9.03
C GLY A 208 -3.33 -1.16 10.13
N PHE A 209 -4.30 -2.07 9.98
CA PHE A 209 -5.38 -2.27 10.93
C PHE A 209 -5.22 -3.57 11.73
N LEU A 210 -5.45 -4.74 11.12
CA LEU A 210 -5.48 -6.02 11.85
C LEU A 210 -4.15 -6.39 12.49
N GLY A 211 -3.05 -6.21 11.78
CA GLY A 211 -1.71 -6.49 12.29
C GLY A 211 -1.27 -5.50 13.38
N ALA A 212 -1.61 -4.23 13.25
CA ALA A 212 -1.40 -3.24 14.30
C ALA A 212 -2.19 -3.60 15.57
N LEU A 213 -3.46 -4.01 15.42
CA LEU A 213 -4.30 -4.50 16.51
C LEU A 213 -3.67 -5.70 17.20
N ARG A 214 -3.20 -6.70 16.43
CA ARG A 214 -2.49 -7.90 16.92
C ARG A 214 -1.24 -7.57 17.75
N ALA A 215 -0.49 -6.57 17.31
CA ALA A 215 0.71 -6.10 18.03
C ALA A 215 0.39 -5.26 19.27
N GLY A 216 -0.86 -4.90 19.49
CA GLY A 216 -1.29 -3.98 20.53
C GLY A 216 -0.94 -2.52 20.25
N ALA A 217 -0.61 -2.18 19.02
CA ALA A 217 -0.34 -0.80 18.60
C ALA A 217 -1.65 0.01 18.52
N THR A 218 -1.53 1.33 18.61
CA THR A 218 -2.65 2.26 18.40
C THR A 218 -2.74 2.61 16.93
N VAL A 219 -3.93 2.64 16.34
CA VAL A 219 -4.18 3.11 14.97
C VAL A 219 -4.89 4.45 15.01
N ALA A 220 -4.29 5.50 14.43
CA ALA A 220 -4.90 6.82 14.32
C ALA A 220 -5.35 7.09 12.89
N PHE A 221 -6.61 7.41 12.69
CA PHE A 221 -7.16 7.71 11.37
C PHE A 221 -6.84 9.13 10.94
N GLY A 222 -6.36 9.28 9.70
CA GLY A 222 -6.12 10.58 9.07
C GLY A 222 -7.41 11.20 8.50
N GLU A 223 -7.48 12.54 8.48
CA GLU A 223 -8.60 13.29 7.88
C GLU A 223 -8.50 13.42 6.34
N GLY A 224 -7.59 12.67 5.71
CA GLY A 224 -7.32 12.72 4.27
C GLY A 224 -6.04 13.46 3.90
N LEU A 225 -5.68 13.41 2.60
CA LEU A 225 -4.37 13.86 2.09
C LEU A 225 -4.06 15.32 2.39
N GLY A 226 -5.08 16.21 2.38
CA GLY A 226 -4.90 17.63 2.67
C GLY A 226 -4.49 17.94 4.10
N HIS A 227 -4.72 17.04 5.04
CA HIS A 227 -4.51 17.23 6.48
C HIS A 227 -3.32 16.44 7.04
N ILE A 228 -2.61 15.65 6.21
CA ILE A 228 -1.54 14.74 6.66
C ILE A 228 -0.54 15.43 7.58
N VAL A 229 0.00 16.60 7.20
CA VAL A 229 1.04 17.28 7.98
C VAL A 229 0.53 17.72 9.36
N ALA A 230 -0.69 18.25 9.42
CA ALA A 230 -1.33 18.63 10.68
C ALA A 230 -1.59 17.41 11.56
N ASN A 231 -2.17 16.37 10.98
CA ASN A 231 -2.46 15.13 11.72
C ASN A 231 -1.19 14.43 12.22
N LEU A 232 -0.10 14.39 11.43
CA LEU A 232 1.20 13.86 11.88
C LEU A 232 1.75 14.62 13.08
N ALA A 233 1.59 15.95 13.12
CA ALA A 233 2.03 16.77 14.25
C ALA A 233 1.20 16.53 15.52
N GLU A 234 -0.10 16.27 15.38
CA GLU A 234 -1.03 15.99 16.48
C GLU A 234 -0.85 14.56 17.02
N VAL A 235 -0.90 13.55 16.15
CA VAL A 235 -0.86 12.13 16.48
C VAL A 235 0.55 11.68 16.89
N LYS A 236 1.60 12.25 16.27
CA LYS A 236 3.01 11.88 16.47
C LYS A 236 3.25 10.37 16.27
N PRO A 237 2.88 9.81 15.12
CA PRO A 237 2.95 8.37 14.88
C PRO A 237 4.39 7.88 14.84
N THR A 238 4.56 6.57 15.09
CA THR A 238 5.84 5.88 15.00
C THR A 238 5.99 5.06 13.72
N VAL A 239 4.87 4.63 13.14
CA VAL A 239 4.80 3.81 11.91
C VAL A 239 3.78 4.40 10.96
N VAL A 240 4.11 4.42 9.67
CA VAL A 240 3.17 4.77 8.59
C VAL A 240 3.28 3.71 7.50
N LEU A 241 2.14 3.11 7.15
CA LEU A 241 2.01 2.31 5.95
C LEU A 241 1.74 3.24 4.76
N CYS A 242 2.47 3.09 3.67
CA CYS A 242 2.36 3.99 2.53
C CYS A 242 2.65 3.27 1.20
N VAL A 243 2.27 3.90 0.11
CA VAL A 243 2.68 3.51 -1.24
C VAL A 243 3.96 4.27 -1.65
N PRO A 244 4.76 3.74 -2.61
CA PRO A 244 5.98 4.40 -3.08
C PRO A 244 5.77 5.86 -3.45
N LEU A 245 4.68 6.19 -4.14
CA LEU A 245 4.35 7.56 -4.56
C LEU A 245 4.35 8.57 -3.39
N LEU A 246 3.91 8.14 -2.19
CA LEU A 246 3.90 9.01 -1.02
C LEU A 246 5.34 9.25 -0.49
N MET A 247 6.18 8.21 -0.51
CA MET A 247 7.60 8.34 -0.14
C MET A 247 8.37 9.20 -1.13
N GLU A 248 8.13 9.02 -2.42
CA GLU A 248 8.72 9.82 -3.50
C GLU A 248 8.32 11.30 -3.36
N ALA A 249 7.04 11.58 -3.09
CA ALA A 249 6.56 12.94 -2.85
C ALA A 249 7.24 13.58 -1.62
N LEU A 250 7.41 12.81 -0.55
CA LEU A 250 8.14 13.25 0.65
C LEU A 250 9.62 13.53 0.32
N TRP A 251 10.29 12.59 -0.35
CA TRP A 251 11.69 12.72 -0.76
C TRP A 251 11.90 13.89 -1.70
N ARG A 252 11.04 14.06 -2.67
CA ARG A 252 11.05 15.21 -3.61
C ARG A 252 10.95 16.53 -2.86
N LYS A 253 9.98 16.67 -1.96
CA LYS A 253 9.78 17.87 -1.15
C LYS A 253 11.03 18.24 -0.34
N VAL A 254 11.68 17.23 0.25
CA VAL A 254 12.93 17.42 1.01
C VAL A 254 14.07 17.89 0.10
N ASN A 255 14.27 17.26 -1.06
CA ASN A 255 15.35 17.62 -1.99
C ASN A 255 15.16 19.02 -2.60
N VAL A 256 13.92 19.35 -2.98
CA VAL A 256 13.60 20.70 -3.48
C VAL A 256 13.95 21.77 -2.42
N GLU A 257 13.61 21.52 -1.15
CA GLU A 257 13.94 22.46 -0.07
C GLU A 257 15.45 22.57 0.19
N ILE A 258 16.17 21.43 0.15
CA ILE A 258 17.64 21.40 0.27
C ILE A 258 18.28 22.21 -0.86
N LYS A 259 17.84 22.00 -2.11
CA LYS A 259 18.35 22.70 -3.28
C LYS A 259 18.04 24.20 -3.20
N ARG A 260 16.80 24.57 -2.84
CA ARG A 260 16.37 25.96 -2.68
C ARG A 260 17.22 26.73 -1.66
N GLN A 261 17.67 26.05 -0.60
CA GLN A 261 18.51 26.63 0.44
C GLN A 261 20.01 26.51 0.16
N GLY A 262 20.45 25.86 -0.91
CA GLY A 262 21.87 25.63 -1.24
C GLY A 262 22.59 24.78 -0.18
N LEU A 263 21.89 23.81 0.42
CA LEU A 263 22.39 23.00 1.53
C LEU A 263 22.94 21.64 1.11
N GLU A 264 22.96 21.29 -0.19
CA GLU A 264 23.31 19.97 -0.72
C GLU A 264 24.64 19.45 -0.17
N LYS A 265 25.70 20.26 -0.25
CA LYS A 265 27.03 19.88 0.25
C LYS A 265 27.05 19.65 1.77
N LYS A 266 26.31 20.48 2.52
CA LYS A 266 26.21 20.35 3.99
C LYS A 266 25.45 19.10 4.39
N VAL A 267 24.34 18.80 3.72
CA VAL A 267 23.54 17.59 3.94
C VAL A 267 24.35 16.34 3.63
N GLN A 268 25.05 16.31 2.48
CA GLN A 268 25.94 15.19 2.12
C GLN A 268 27.06 14.98 3.14
N ALA A 269 27.70 16.05 3.62
CA ALA A 269 28.73 15.95 4.67
C ALA A 269 28.15 15.40 5.98
N ALA A 270 26.96 15.86 6.38
CA ALA A 270 26.27 15.39 7.58
C ALA A 270 25.91 13.89 7.47
N ILE A 271 25.41 13.43 6.31
CA ILE A 271 25.12 12.02 6.04
C ILE A 271 26.38 11.18 6.19
N ARG A 272 27.47 11.54 5.50
CA ARG A 272 28.76 10.83 5.59
C ARG A 272 29.27 10.72 7.02
N THR A 273 29.19 11.80 7.79
CA THR A 273 29.64 11.85 9.18
C THR A 273 28.81 10.92 10.06
N THR A 274 27.48 10.94 9.91
CA THR A 274 26.58 10.11 10.71
C THR A 274 26.63 8.65 10.31
N ASP A 275 26.88 8.33 9.04
CA ASP A 275 27.04 6.96 8.54
C ASP A 275 28.33 6.27 9.07
N ALA A 276 29.35 7.05 9.40
CA ALA A 276 30.59 6.53 9.98
C ALA A 276 30.42 6.07 11.46
N ILE A 277 29.34 6.47 12.14
CA ILE A 277 29.10 6.15 13.55
C ILE A 277 28.74 4.67 13.69
N ARG A 278 29.32 4.01 14.68
CA ARG A 278 28.99 2.62 15.07
C ARG A 278 28.66 2.54 16.56
N PRO A 279 27.76 1.67 17.01
CA PRO A 279 26.91 0.79 16.20
C PRO A 279 25.80 1.54 15.43
N ARG A 280 25.11 0.85 14.54
CA ARG A 280 24.06 1.44 13.67
C ARG A 280 22.96 2.20 14.44
N SER A 281 22.61 1.75 15.65
CA SER A 281 21.62 2.43 16.50
C SER A 281 22.06 3.85 16.88
N LEU A 282 23.33 4.06 17.16
CA LEU A 282 23.89 5.39 17.45
C LEU A 282 23.93 6.27 16.20
N SER A 283 24.23 5.69 15.02
CA SER A 283 24.14 6.38 13.73
C SER A 283 22.72 6.89 13.48
N VAL A 284 21.70 6.06 13.65
CA VAL A 284 20.29 6.45 13.51
C VAL A 284 19.93 7.57 14.48
N ALA A 285 20.34 7.49 15.75
CA ALA A 285 20.10 8.53 16.75
C ALA A 285 20.78 9.87 16.39
N ALA A 286 22.02 9.81 15.86
CA ALA A 286 22.74 10.99 15.38
C ALA A 286 22.05 11.62 14.17
N LYS A 287 21.61 10.82 13.18
CA LYS A 287 20.84 11.28 12.02
C LYS A 287 19.55 11.99 12.46
N ARG A 288 18.76 11.37 13.35
CA ARG A 288 17.53 11.99 13.86
C ARG A 288 17.79 13.33 14.56
N ARG A 289 18.93 13.49 15.21
CA ARG A 289 19.32 14.77 15.85
C ARG A 289 19.78 15.80 14.85
N VAL A 290 20.59 15.40 13.87
CA VAL A 290 21.09 16.29 12.81
C VAL A 290 19.96 16.78 11.91
N PHE A 291 19.03 15.89 11.56
CA PHE A 291 17.87 16.18 10.70
C PHE A 291 16.57 16.39 11.52
N ALA A 292 16.68 17.01 12.71
CA ALA A 292 15.56 17.20 13.63
C ALA A 292 14.37 17.98 13.01
N SER A 293 14.64 18.96 12.14
CA SER A 293 13.60 19.72 11.43
C SER A 293 12.78 18.82 10.49
N PHE A 294 13.43 17.91 9.77
CA PHE A 294 12.76 16.89 8.97
C PHE A 294 11.87 15.98 9.82
N HIS A 295 12.40 15.44 10.91
CA HIS A 295 11.61 14.60 11.81
C HIS A 295 10.44 15.36 12.45
N LYS A 296 10.63 16.63 12.82
CA LYS A 296 9.56 17.47 13.38
C LYS A 296 8.40 17.65 12.40
N MET A 297 8.67 17.78 11.10
CA MET A 297 7.65 17.86 10.05
C MET A 297 6.80 16.56 10.00
N LEU A 298 7.38 15.43 10.39
CA LEU A 298 6.72 14.11 10.43
C LEU A 298 6.21 13.75 11.85
N GLY A 299 5.93 14.74 12.69
CA GLY A 299 5.45 14.54 14.07
C GLY A 299 6.54 14.23 15.10
N GLY A 300 7.81 14.11 14.71
CA GLY A 300 8.97 13.91 15.59
C GLY A 300 9.23 12.46 16.04
N HIS A 301 8.23 11.57 15.96
CA HIS A 301 8.31 10.22 16.48
C HIS A 301 8.39 9.13 15.40
N LEU A 302 8.12 9.47 14.13
CA LEU A 302 8.13 8.52 13.03
C LEU A 302 9.49 7.80 12.94
N ARG A 303 9.47 6.47 13.05
CA ARG A 303 10.66 5.61 13.02
C ARG A 303 10.69 4.66 11.82
N MET A 304 9.52 4.34 11.28
CA MET A 304 9.38 3.35 10.22
C MET A 304 8.31 3.73 9.20
N LEU A 305 8.66 3.59 7.94
CA LEU A 305 7.74 3.59 6.82
C LEU A 305 7.66 2.17 6.27
N ILE A 306 6.46 1.65 6.05
CA ILE A 306 6.23 0.36 5.39
C ILE A 306 5.66 0.66 4.01
N SER A 307 6.45 0.42 2.97
CA SER A 307 6.08 0.66 1.57
C SER A 307 5.50 -0.58 0.93
N VAL A 308 4.32 -0.46 0.35
CA VAL A 308 3.57 -1.58 -0.22
C VAL A 308 2.93 -1.22 -1.57
N GLY A 309 2.50 -2.24 -2.32
CA GLY A 309 1.69 -2.10 -3.53
C GLY A 309 2.48 -1.89 -4.82
N ALA A 310 3.74 -1.47 -4.73
CA ALA A 310 4.69 -1.39 -5.83
C ALA A 310 6.13 -1.38 -5.27
N SER A 311 7.11 -1.67 -6.11
CA SER A 311 8.52 -1.52 -5.75
C SER A 311 8.85 -0.04 -5.58
N ALA A 312 9.53 0.31 -4.49
CA ALA A 312 10.02 1.66 -4.27
C ALA A 312 11.44 1.81 -4.87
N ASP A 313 11.73 3.01 -5.37
CA ASP A 313 13.05 3.31 -5.88
C ASP A 313 14.11 3.24 -4.77
N GLU A 314 15.23 2.58 -5.05
CA GLU A 314 16.33 2.42 -4.08
C GLU A 314 16.93 3.76 -3.65
N VAL A 315 16.99 4.76 -4.53
CA VAL A 315 17.51 6.10 -4.21
C VAL A 315 16.60 6.78 -3.18
N VAL A 316 15.29 6.64 -3.33
CA VAL A 316 14.29 7.17 -2.37
C VAL A 316 14.40 6.44 -1.04
N VAL A 317 14.47 5.12 -1.05
CA VAL A 317 14.61 4.29 0.16
C VAL A 317 15.90 4.64 0.92
N ASN A 318 17.04 4.66 0.22
CA ASN A 318 18.33 5.02 0.80
C ASN A 318 18.37 6.49 1.24
N GLY A 319 17.76 7.37 0.47
CA GLY A 319 17.63 8.77 0.80
C GLY A 319 16.91 8.98 2.14
N LEU A 320 15.72 8.44 2.32
CA LEU A 320 14.97 8.53 3.57
C LEU A 320 15.72 7.85 4.74
N ALA A 321 16.38 6.70 4.48
CA ALA A 321 17.20 6.01 5.47
C ALA A 321 18.42 6.86 5.90
N SER A 322 18.97 7.67 5.00
CA SER A 322 20.09 8.58 5.29
C SER A 322 19.68 9.70 6.27
N PHE A 323 18.39 10.00 6.36
CA PHE A 323 17.81 10.93 7.35
C PHE A 323 17.40 10.25 8.67
N GLY A 324 17.58 8.92 8.79
CA GLY A 324 17.30 8.17 10.01
C GLY A 324 15.88 7.61 10.09
N LEU A 325 15.15 7.52 8.97
CA LEU A 325 13.93 6.73 8.86
C LEU A 325 14.27 5.30 8.41
N ARG A 326 13.60 4.31 9.00
CA ARG A 326 13.66 2.95 8.49
C ARG A 326 12.57 2.79 7.43
N VAL A 327 12.94 2.35 6.24
CA VAL A 327 12.01 1.99 5.17
C VAL A 327 12.01 0.48 5.03
N ILE A 328 10.83 -0.11 5.15
CA ILE A 328 10.55 -1.53 4.97
C ILE A 328 9.70 -1.65 3.70
N GLN A 329 10.14 -2.44 2.75
CA GLN A 329 9.35 -2.74 1.56
C GLN A 329 8.64 -4.08 1.74
N GLY A 330 7.37 -4.14 1.35
CA GLY A 330 6.58 -5.36 1.27
C GLY A 330 6.04 -5.56 -0.15
N TYR A 331 5.95 -6.82 -0.56
CA TYR A 331 5.50 -7.24 -1.87
C TYR A 331 4.41 -8.30 -1.75
N GLY A 332 3.40 -8.17 -2.59
CA GLY A 332 2.33 -9.13 -2.68
C GLY A 332 1.10 -8.61 -3.43
N PHE A 333 0.00 -9.32 -3.26
CA PHE A 333 -1.25 -9.14 -4.00
C PHE A 333 -2.45 -9.41 -3.08
N ALA A 334 -3.60 -8.84 -3.40
CA ALA A 334 -4.85 -9.19 -2.72
C ALA A 334 -5.07 -10.71 -2.66
N GLU A 335 -4.68 -11.43 -3.71
CA GLU A 335 -4.74 -12.88 -3.82
C GLU A 335 -3.86 -13.64 -2.81
N CYS A 336 -2.99 -12.94 -2.08
CA CYS A 336 -2.09 -13.51 -1.07
C CYS A 336 -2.27 -12.88 0.32
N ALA A 337 -3.36 -12.21 0.60
CA ALA A 337 -3.87 -11.69 1.87
C ALA A 337 -3.04 -10.68 2.69
N PRO A 338 -2.18 -9.78 2.21
CA PRO A 338 -1.69 -9.63 0.84
C PRO A 338 -0.19 -9.94 0.65
N PHE A 339 0.59 -10.29 1.69
CA PHE A 339 2.04 -10.36 1.58
C PHE A 339 2.55 -11.70 1.04
N ILE A 340 3.51 -11.62 0.13
CA ILE A 340 4.36 -12.73 -0.33
C ILE A 340 5.75 -12.62 0.30
N ALA A 341 6.26 -11.39 0.36
CA ALA A 341 7.57 -11.07 0.90
C ALA A 341 7.56 -9.72 1.61
N ILE A 342 8.41 -9.56 2.62
CA ILE A 342 8.61 -8.30 3.32
C ILE A 342 10.06 -8.20 3.82
N ASN A 343 10.62 -7.00 3.80
CA ASN A 343 11.93 -6.75 4.37
C ASN A 343 11.91 -6.95 5.90
N PRO A 344 12.76 -7.82 6.44
CA PRO A 344 12.86 -7.98 7.88
C PRO A 344 13.42 -6.71 8.52
N ALA A 345 12.78 -6.24 9.59
CA ALA A 345 13.14 -4.97 10.23
C ALA A 345 14.59 -4.93 10.74
N ARG A 346 15.18 -6.09 11.04
CA ARG A 346 16.56 -6.20 11.55
C ARG A 346 17.61 -6.09 10.48
N ALA A 347 17.31 -6.49 9.24
CA ALA A 347 18.26 -6.56 8.13
C ALA A 347 17.61 -6.19 6.78
N PRO A 348 17.05 -4.98 6.61
CA PRO A 348 16.42 -4.59 5.35
C PRO A 348 17.48 -4.37 4.27
N LYS A 349 17.19 -4.81 3.03
CA LYS A 349 17.95 -4.48 1.82
C LYS A 349 17.13 -3.50 0.98
N SER A 350 17.69 -2.33 0.67
CA SER A 350 16.97 -1.20 0.07
C SER A 350 16.44 -1.45 -1.34
N ALA A 351 17.14 -2.25 -2.13
CA ALA A 351 16.73 -2.60 -3.50
C ALA A 351 15.81 -3.83 -3.55
N SER A 352 15.59 -4.52 -2.42
CA SER A 352 14.80 -5.74 -2.33
C SER A 352 13.44 -5.48 -1.70
N VAL A 353 12.44 -6.26 -2.08
CA VAL A 353 11.13 -6.30 -1.41
C VAL A 353 11.13 -7.23 -0.19
N GLY A 354 12.30 -7.79 0.17
CA GLY A 354 12.49 -8.59 1.38
C GLY A 354 12.58 -10.09 1.13
N VAL A 355 12.37 -10.85 2.19
CA VAL A 355 12.36 -12.31 2.16
C VAL A 355 10.93 -12.84 2.09
N GLY A 356 10.73 -14.01 1.53
CA GLY A 356 9.44 -14.69 1.57
C GLY A 356 8.96 -14.89 3.01
N LEU A 357 7.63 -14.96 3.20
CA LEU A 357 7.07 -15.26 4.51
C LEU A 357 7.59 -16.60 5.05
N PRO A 358 7.89 -16.72 6.36
CA PRO A 358 8.60 -17.89 6.92
C PRO A 358 7.98 -19.26 6.63
N GLU A 359 6.65 -19.37 6.67
CA GLU A 359 5.93 -20.61 6.32
C GLU A 359 5.39 -20.61 4.88
N GLY A 360 5.80 -19.64 4.05
CA GLY A 360 5.53 -19.57 2.63
C GLY A 360 6.76 -19.94 1.81
N THR A 361 6.57 -20.21 0.54
CA THR A 361 7.67 -20.51 -0.40
C THR A 361 7.59 -19.57 -1.60
N VAL A 362 8.61 -18.73 -1.75
CA VAL A 362 8.84 -17.96 -2.99
C VAL A 362 9.76 -18.75 -3.88
N ASP A 363 9.41 -18.90 -5.14
CA ASP A 363 10.22 -19.58 -6.15
C ASP A 363 10.24 -18.80 -7.46
N ILE A 364 11.32 -18.97 -8.22
CA ILE A 364 11.51 -18.34 -9.52
C ILE A 364 11.27 -19.40 -10.61
N TYR A 365 10.14 -19.25 -11.30
CA TYR A 365 9.72 -20.21 -12.33
C TYR A 365 10.30 -19.85 -13.69
N ASN A 366 10.68 -20.87 -14.45
CA ASN A 366 11.27 -20.75 -15.78
C ASN A 366 12.50 -19.83 -15.82
N VAL A 367 13.49 -20.15 -14.95
CA VAL A 367 14.71 -19.37 -14.76
C VAL A 367 15.49 -19.23 -16.07
N GLN A 368 15.80 -18.00 -16.44
CA GLN A 368 16.62 -17.64 -17.59
C GLN A 368 18.11 -17.75 -17.29
N LYS A 369 18.97 -17.57 -18.32
CA LYS A 369 20.44 -17.68 -18.18
C LYS A 369 21.04 -16.66 -17.21
N ASP A 370 20.37 -15.53 -17.01
CA ASP A 370 20.78 -14.46 -16.09
C ASP A 370 20.23 -14.65 -14.66
N GLY A 371 19.55 -15.76 -14.39
CA GLY A 371 18.98 -16.07 -13.09
C GLY A 371 17.58 -15.48 -12.85
N THR A 372 17.03 -14.72 -13.80
CA THR A 372 15.70 -14.11 -13.68
C THR A 372 14.61 -15.07 -14.14
N GLY A 373 13.39 -14.91 -13.64
CA GLY A 373 12.22 -15.70 -14.06
C GLY A 373 10.93 -15.14 -13.47
N GLU A 374 9.82 -15.81 -13.73
CA GLU A 374 8.53 -15.43 -13.17
C GLU A 374 8.46 -15.80 -11.70
N ILE A 375 8.11 -14.84 -10.85
CA ILE A 375 7.91 -15.05 -9.43
C ILE A 375 6.62 -15.86 -9.23
N ARG A 376 6.71 -16.95 -8.46
CA ARG A 376 5.56 -17.71 -7.98
C ARG A 376 5.64 -17.94 -6.49
N TYR A 377 4.49 -18.11 -5.87
CA TYR A 377 4.37 -18.24 -4.44
C TYR A 377 3.45 -19.39 -4.04
N GLN A 378 3.76 -20.05 -2.94
CA GLN A 378 2.93 -21.03 -2.27
C GLN A 378 2.88 -20.69 -0.78
N GLY A 379 1.67 -20.56 -0.22
CA GLY A 379 1.46 -20.25 1.20
C GLY A 379 0.00 -20.40 1.60
N LYS A 380 -0.26 -20.53 2.90
CA LYS A 380 -1.62 -20.66 3.46
C LYS A 380 -2.44 -19.37 3.31
N ASN A 381 -1.80 -18.24 3.01
CA ASN A 381 -2.44 -16.96 2.74
C ASN A 381 -2.89 -16.78 1.28
N VAL A 382 -2.64 -17.76 0.40
CA VAL A 382 -3.13 -17.71 -0.97
C VAL A 382 -4.64 -17.92 -0.99
N MET A 383 -5.36 -17.04 -1.69
CA MET A 383 -6.81 -17.02 -1.82
C MET A 383 -7.42 -18.40 -2.11
N THR A 384 -8.68 -18.57 -1.77
CA THR A 384 -9.45 -19.75 -2.13
C THR A 384 -9.79 -19.78 -3.62
N GLY A 385 -10.05 -18.61 -4.23
CA GLY A 385 -10.36 -18.44 -5.65
C GLY A 385 -10.88 -17.04 -5.96
N TYR A 386 -11.39 -16.87 -7.20
CA TYR A 386 -12.11 -15.68 -7.61
C TYR A 386 -13.62 -15.90 -7.57
N CYS A 387 -14.36 -14.90 -7.10
CA CYS A 387 -15.82 -14.93 -7.06
C CYS A 387 -16.41 -15.03 -8.48
N GLY A 388 -17.21 -16.07 -8.75
CA GLY A 388 -17.86 -16.26 -10.04
C GLY A 388 -16.96 -16.78 -11.17
N ASP A 389 -15.71 -17.13 -10.90
CA ASP A 389 -14.78 -17.69 -11.88
C ASP A 389 -14.22 -19.03 -11.35
N GLU A 390 -14.65 -20.13 -11.95
CA GLU A 390 -14.14 -21.48 -11.62
C GLU A 390 -12.71 -21.69 -12.12
N THR A 391 -12.24 -20.86 -13.07
CA THR A 391 -10.88 -20.92 -13.58
C THR A 391 -10.03 -19.82 -12.93
N THR A 392 -9.08 -20.19 -12.09
CA THR A 392 -8.15 -19.25 -11.47
C THR A 392 -6.81 -19.29 -12.24
N PRO A 393 -6.63 -18.50 -13.32
CA PRO A 393 -5.45 -18.60 -14.19
C PRO A 393 -4.14 -18.31 -13.45
N ALA A 394 -4.21 -17.52 -12.38
CA ALA A 394 -3.07 -17.19 -11.53
C ALA A 394 -2.69 -18.34 -10.57
N LYS A 395 -3.60 -19.30 -10.30
CA LYS A 395 -3.34 -20.45 -9.43
C LYS A 395 -3.24 -21.72 -10.25
N ARG A 396 -2.11 -22.43 -10.18
CA ARG A 396 -1.86 -23.70 -10.86
C ARG A 396 -1.37 -24.72 -9.85
N GLY A 397 -2.24 -25.64 -9.45
CA GLY A 397 -2.02 -26.49 -8.30
C GLY A 397 -1.93 -25.64 -7.02
N GLU A 398 -0.86 -25.80 -6.25
CA GLU A 398 -0.63 -25.05 -5.02
C GLU A 398 0.11 -23.73 -5.23
N TRP A 399 0.53 -23.40 -6.47
CA TRP A 399 1.31 -22.22 -6.81
C TRP A 399 0.45 -21.09 -7.32
N PHE A 400 0.66 -19.90 -6.76
CA PHE A 400 0.18 -18.63 -7.31
C PHE A 400 1.28 -18.03 -8.20
N TYR A 401 0.96 -17.72 -9.45
CA TYR A 401 1.84 -17.09 -10.43
C TYR A 401 1.56 -15.61 -10.49
N THR A 402 2.55 -14.80 -10.10
CA THR A 402 2.34 -13.37 -9.91
C THR A 402 2.26 -12.56 -11.21
N GLY A 403 2.81 -13.10 -12.30
CA GLY A 403 3.01 -12.35 -13.54
C GLY A 403 4.10 -11.29 -13.45
N ASP A 404 4.87 -11.27 -12.36
CA ASP A 404 6.03 -10.42 -12.17
C ASP A 404 7.32 -11.22 -12.41
N MET A 405 8.32 -10.55 -12.96
CA MET A 405 9.66 -11.09 -13.17
C MET A 405 10.58 -10.65 -12.06
N GLY A 406 11.45 -11.54 -11.61
CA GLY A 406 12.38 -11.25 -10.53
C GLY A 406 13.43 -12.33 -10.34
N TYR A 407 14.18 -12.20 -9.25
CA TYR A 407 15.19 -13.19 -8.84
C TYR A 407 15.36 -13.19 -7.32
N LEU A 408 15.91 -14.27 -6.79
CA LEU A 408 16.34 -14.38 -5.39
C LEU A 408 17.86 -14.26 -5.32
N ASP A 409 18.38 -13.49 -4.35
CA ASP A 409 19.79 -13.46 -4.08
C ASP A 409 20.24 -14.66 -3.20
N GLN A 410 21.53 -14.75 -2.91
CA GLN A 410 22.11 -15.86 -2.11
C GLN A 410 21.60 -15.88 -0.66
N ASP A 411 21.12 -14.76 -0.14
CA ASP A 411 20.56 -14.63 1.21
C ASP A 411 19.03 -14.86 1.22
N GLY A 412 18.42 -15.16 0.06
CA GLY A 412 16.98 -15.40 -0.09
C GLY A 412 16.13 -14.14 -0.18
N TYR A 413 16.71 -12.96 -0.45
CA TYR A 413 15.96 -11.74 -0.69
C TYR A 413 15.42 -11.71 -2.12
N LEU A 414 14.15 -11.33 -2.24
CA LEU A 414 13.45 -11.21 -3.52
C LEU A 414 13.65 -9.81 -4.12
N TYR A 415 14.02 -9.79 -5.40
CA TYR A 415 14.12 -8.60 -6.21
C TYR A 415 13.10 -8.67 -7.35
N VAL A 416 12.21 -7.67 -7.41
CA VAL A 416 11.19 -7.55 -8.46
C VAL A 416 11.71 -6.61 -9.54
N LEU A 417 11.71 -7.06 -10.79
CA LEU A 417 12.23 -6.31 -11.94
C LEU A 417 11.14 -5.57 -12.70
N GLY A 418 9.94 -6.15 -12.78
CA GLY A 418 8.79 -5.58 -13.48
C GLY A 418 7.79 -6.62 -13.94
N ARG A 419 6.75 -6.16 -14.65
CA ARG A 419 5.70 -7.03 -15.18
C ARG A 419 6.18 -7.85 -16.38
N LYS A 420 5.93 -9.14 -16.38
CA LYS A 420 6.23 -10.04 -17.51
C LYS A 420 5.65 -9.54 -18.83
N LYS A 421 4.42 -9.01 -18.80
CA LYS A 421 3.73 -8.48 -19.99
C LYS A 421 4.32 -7.19 -20.55
N ASN A 422 5.10 -6.44 -19.73
CA ASN A 422 5.71 -5.17 -20.13
C ASN A 422 7.19 -5.36 -20.54
N MET A 423 7.76 -6.54 -20.28
CA MET A 423 9.14 -6.85 -20.62
C MET A 423 9.36 -6.71 -22.13
N MET A 424 10.40 -6.00 -22.49
CA MET A 424 10.90 -5.89 -23.87
C MET A 424 12.13 -6.76 -24.05
N VAL A 425 12.26 -7.39 -25.20
CA VAL A 425 13.43 -8.20 -25.54
C VAL A 425 14.16 -7.53 -26.70
N THR A 426 15.40 -7.11 -26.47
CA THR A 426 16.25 -6.51 -27.51
C THR A 426 16.59 -7.50 -28.61
N ALA A 427 17.04 -7.04 -29.77
CA ALA A 427 17.50 -7.92 -30.85
C ALA A 427 18.66 -8.85 -30.42
N SER A 428 19.44 -8.44 -29.43
CA SER A 428 20.49 -9.28 -28.82
C SER A 428 19.97 -10.32 -27.81
N GLY A 429 18.65 -10.42 -27.62
CA GLY A 429 18.02 -11.37 -26.69
C GLY A 429 18.08 -10.96 -25.23
N LYS A 430 18.40 -9.69 -24.92
CA LYS A 430 18.46 -9.18 -23.55
C LYS A 430 17.12 -8.63 -23.11
N SER A 431 16.69 -8.95 -21.90
CA SER A 431 15.45 -8.44 -21.32
C SER A 431 15.63 -7.04 -20.76
N VAL A 432 14.66 -6.16 -21.03
CA VAL A 432 14.54 -4.81 -20.49
C VAL A 432 13.21 -4.71 -19.77
N TYR A 433 13.26 -4.30 -18.52
CA TYR A 433 12.09 -4.03 -17.70
C TYR A 433 11.91 -2.51 -17.60
N PRO A 434 10.89 -1.94 -18.26
CA PRO A 434 10.68 -0.48 -18.26
C PRO A 434 10.57 0.12 -16.87
N GLU A 435 9.95 -0.61 -15.95
CA GLU A 435 9.69 -0.16 -14.58
C GLU A 435 10.98 0.13 -13.81
N GLU A 436 12.06 -0.60 -14.09
CA GLU A 436 13.38 -0.36 -13.50
C GLU A 436 13.92 1.03 -13.86
N ILE A 437 13.74 1.44 -15.11
CA ILE A 437 14.25 2.72 -15.62
C ILE A 437 13.32 3.86 -15.20
N GLU A 438 12.01 3.62 -15.19
CA GLU A 438 10.99 4.58 -14.74
C GLU A 438 11.20 4.97 -13.28
N ALA A 439 11.53 4.00 -12.42
CA ALA A 439 11.85 4.25 -11.03
C ALA A 439 13.06 5.18 -10.88
N LEU A 440 14.14 4.95 -11.65
CA LEU A 440 15.33 5.80 -11.64
C LEU A 440 15.03 7.23 -12.10
N LEU A 441 14.16 7.40 -13.10
CA LEU A 441 13.73 8.73 -13.54
C LEU A 441 12.90 9.44 -12.47
N CYS A 442 11.94 8.75 -11.86
CA CYS A 442 11.05 9.29 -10.83
C CYS A 442 11.77 9.60 -9.51
N ALA A 443 12.98 9.06 -9.28
CA ALA A 443 13.83 9.45 -8.16
C ALA A 443 14.32 10.90 -8.25
N ASN A 444 14.34 11.49 -9.45
CA ASN A 444 14.65 12.90 -9.64
C ASN A 444 13.46 13.78 -9.17
N PRO A 445 13.69 14.80 -8.32
CA PRO A 445 12.62 15.63 -7.76
C PRO A 445 11.81 16.44 -8.78
N PHE A 446 12.32 16.59 -10.00
CA PHE A 446 11.64 17.34 -11.09
C PHE A 446 10.87 16.44 -12.06
N VAL A 447 10.93 15.12 -11.86
CA VAL A 447 10.13 14.13 -12.60
C VAL A 447 8.95 13.72 -11.74
N ARG A 448 7.72 14.02 -12.19
CA ARG A 448 6.49 13.65 -11.49
C ARG A 448 6.01 12.25 -11.83
N GLU A 449 6.03 11.93 -13.13
CA GLU A 449 5.66 10.64 -13.67
C GLU A 449 6.52 10.33 -14.89
N ALA A 450 6.90 9.08 -15.08
CA ALA A 450 7.65 8.64 -16.25
C ALA A 450 7.12 7.27 -16.74
N VAL A 451 7.09 7.08 -18.06
CA VAL A 451 6.80 5.81 -18.70
C VAL A 451 7.82 5.55 -19.80
N VAL A 452 8.51 4.43 -19.74
CA VAL A 452 9.49 4.02 -20.74
C VAL A 452 8.83 3.07 -21.76
N VAL A 453 8.99 3.38 -23.03
CA VAL A 453 8.47 2.59 -24.14
C VAL A 453 9.57 2.27 -25.14
N GLY A 454 9.44 1.15 -25.83
CA GLY A 454 10.32 0.81 -26.96
C GLY A 454 9.79 1.42 -28.24
N ARG A 455 10.60 2.24 -28.91
CA ARG A 455 10.39 2.67 -30.28
C ARG A 455 11.19 1.76 -31.22
N ILE A 456 10.59 1.27 -32.29
CA ILE A 456 11.31 0.45 -33.27
C ILE A 456 12.25 1.35 -34.05
N ASP A 457 13.55 1.08 -33.97
CA ASP A 457 14.56 1.66 -34.84
C ASP A 457 14.66 0.77 -36.10
N GLU A 458 14.04 1.20 -37.19
CA GLU A 458 14.02 0.47 -38.47
C GLU A 458 15.44 0.28 -39.04
N SER A 459 16.38 1.17 -38.72
CA SER A 459 17.76 1.11 -39.20
C SER A 459 18.57 0.01 -38.54
N GLN A 460 18.33 -0.25 -37.24
CA GLN A 460 19.06 -1.22 -36.43
C GLN A 460 18.29 -2.53 -36.22
N LYS A 461 17.00 -2.58 -36.57
CA LYS A 461 16.07 -3.68 -36.27
C LYS A 461 16.01 -4.03 -34.80
N ASP A 462 16.13 -3.03 -33.95
CA ASP A 462 16.11 -3.15 -32.49
C ASP A 462 15.17 -2.09 -31.88
N TYR A 463 14.98 -2.15 -30.56
CA TYR A 463 14.23 -1.14 -29.85
C TYR A 463 15.16 -0.02 -29.36
N GLU A 464 14.76 1.21 -29.65
CA GLU A 464 15.27 2.39 -28.97
C GLU A 464 14.36 2.72 -27.78
N LEU A 465 14.94 2.84 -26.59
CA LEU A 465 14.18 3.17 -25.39
C LEU A 465 13.97 4.67 -25.30
N VAL A 466 12.71 5.07 -25.20
CA VAL A 466 12.28 6.47 -25.08
C VAL A 466 11.46 6.62 -23.79
N ALA A 467 11.78 7.65 -23.00
CA ALA A 467 10.96 8.01 -21.86
C ALA A 467 9.91 9.05 -22.23
N VAL A 468 8.67 8.88 -21.80
CA VAL A 468 7.67 9.94 -21.78
C VAL A 468 7.58 10.44 -20.35
N ILE A 469 7.88 11.72 -20.14
CA ILE A 469 8.05 12.30 -18.80
C ILE A 469 7.02 13.41 -18.60
N HIS A 470 6.27 13.33 -17.51
CA HIS A 470 5.51 14.45 -16.97
C HIS A 470 6.32 15.14 -15.87
N PRO A 471 6.79 16.40 -16.10
CA PRO A 471 7.60 17.13 -15.13
C PRO A 471 6.81 17.53 -13.88
N ASP A 472 7.51 17.70 -12.76
CA ASP A 472 6.95 18.35 -11.59
C ASP A 472 7.12 19.88 -11.69
N TYR A 473 6.18 20.52 -12.38
CA TYR A 473 6.21 21.98 -12.55
C TYR A 473 6.12 22.76 -11.23
N ASP A 474 5.56 22.16 -10.17
CA ASP A 474 5.54 22.80 -8.86
C ASP A 474 6.94 22.81 -8.22
N ALA A 475 7.68 21.72 -8.37
CA ALA A 475 9.08 21.64 -7.95
C ALA A 475 9.96 22.64 -8.73
N VAL A 476 9.75 22.75 -10.05
CA VAL A 476 10.45 23.72 -10.89
C VAL A 476 10.15 25.14 -10.43
N ARG A 477 8.87 25.50 -10.21
CA ARG A 477 8.49 26.84 -9.71
C ARG A 477 9.11 27.18 -8.35
N GLN A 478 9.21 26.20 -7.47
CA GLN A 478 9.80 26.42 -6.15
C GLN A 478 11.30 26.74 -6.20
N VAL A 479 12.03 26.21 -7.19
CA VAL A 479 13.47 26.42 -7.34
C VAL A 479 13.78 27.62 -8.23
N TYR A 480 13.11 27.72 -9.36
CA TYR A 480 13.41 28.72 -10.41
C TYR A 480 12.48 29.94 -10.42
N GLY A 481 11.42 29.93 -9.58
CA GLY A 481 10.43 31.00 -9.52
C GLY A 481 9.25 30.81 -10.48
N GLN A 482 8.26 31.71 -10.39
CA GLN A 482 7.02 31.62 -11.19
C GLN A 482 7.26 31.80 -12.71
N ASN A 483 8.32 32.53 -13.08
CA ASN A 483 8.65 32.85 -14.48
C ASN A 483 9.80 31.98 -15.01
N PHE A 484 9.86 30.69 -14.60
CA PHE A 484 10.83 29.75 -15.15
C PHE A 484 10.67 29.63 -16.68
N VAL A 485 11.76 29.31 -17.36
CA VAL A 485 11.80 29.14 -18.81
C VAL A 485 11.87 27.64 -19.16
N PRO A 486 11.46 27.21 -20.36
CA PRO A 486 11.50 25.81 -20.78
C PRO A 486 12.85 25.13 -20.56
N GLU A 487 13.93 25.86 -20.80
CA GLU A 487 15.31 25.38 -20.62
C GLU A 487 15.63 24.97 -19.17
N ASN A 488 14.91 25.53 -18.18
CA ASN A 488 15.04 25.10 -16.79
C ASN A 488 14.46 23.69 -16.59
N VAL A 489 13.34 23.39 -17.27
CA VAL A 489 12.72 22.05 -17.23
C VAL A 489 13.61 21.06 -17.96
N GLU A 490 14.01 21.38 -19.19
CA GLU A 490 14.85 20.53 -20.02
C GLU A 490 16.16 20.19 -19.31
N GLY A 491 16.86 21.17 -18.74
CA GLY A 491 18.10 20.93 -18.01
C GLY A 491 17.96 20.00 -16.79
N GLU A 492 16.82 20.03 -16.09
CA GLU A 492 16.56 19.10 -14.99
C GLU A 492 16.19 17.69 -15.49
N LEU A 493 15.50 17.59 -16.63
CA LEU A 493 15.16 16.30 -17.24
C LEU A 493 16.37 15.65 -17.90
N ASP A 494 17.25 16.42 -18.52
CA ASP A 494 18.54 15.94 -19.04
C ASP A 494 19.39 15.35 -17.92
N ALA A 495 19.49 16.04 -16.79
CA ALA A 495 20.19 15.54 -15.62
C ALA A 495 19.56 14.26 -15.05
N ALA A 496 18.22 14.16 -15.09
CA ALA A 496 17.51 12.94 -14.68
C ALA A 496 17.81 11.76 -15.61
N LEU A 497 17.78 11.99 -16.93
CA LEU A 497 18.10 10.99 -17.95
C LEU A 497 19.55 10.50 -17.81
N GLU A 498 20.50 11.43 -17.69
CA GLU A 498 21.92 11.11 -17.53
C GLU A 498 22.17 10.27 -16.28
N SER A 499 21.60 10.70 -15.14
CA SER A 499 21.69 9.96 -13.88
C SER A 499 21.09 8.57 -13.96
N ALA A 500 19.94 8.40 -14.62
CA ALA A 500 19.33 7.08 -14.84
C ALA A 500 20.21 6.20 -15.75
N ASN A 501 20.75 6.77 -16.83
CA ASN A 501 21.61 6.07 -17.77
C ASN A 501 22.95 5.61 -17.18
N GLU A 502 23.48 6.31 -16.18
CA GLU A 502 24.69 5.91 -15.47
C GLU A 502 24.47 4.64 -14.60
N GLN A 503 23.24 4.42 -14.15
CA GLN A 503 22.89 3.34 -13.22
C GLN A 503 22.42 2.06 -13.92
N VAL A 504 22.22 2.09 -15.24
CA VAL A 504 21.73 0.93 -16.00
C VAL A 504 22.76 0.40 -16.99
N ALA A 505 22.63 -0.88 -17.34
CA ALA A 505 23.46 -1.50 -18.37
C ALA A 505 23.26 -0.82 -19.75
N PRO A 506 24.26 -0.83 -20.66
CA PRO A 506 24.20 -0.11 -21.92
C PRO A 506 22.97 -0.40 -22.79
N HIS A 507 22.44 -1.62 -22.78
CA HIS A 507 21.25 -2.02 -23.55
C HIS A 507 19.93 -1.52 -22.94
N LYS A 508 19.96 -0.98 -21.71
CA LYS A 508 18.82 -0.41 -21.01
C LYS A 508 18.83 1.13 -21.03
N ARG A 509 19.82 1.76 -21.69
CA ARG A 509 19.96 3.22 -21.71
C ARG A 509 18.89 3.86 -22.58
N LEU A 510 18.31 4.91 -22.04
CA LEU A 510 17.41 5.80 -22.77
C LEU A 510 18.18 6.60 -23.82
N LYS A 511 17.59 6.78 -24.99
CA LYS A 511 18.16 7.55 -26.09
C LYS A 511 17.54 8.93 -26.24
N ALA A 512 16.28 9.07 -25.82
CA ALA A 512 15.53 10.30 -25.94
C ALA A 512 14.42 10.32 -24.88
N TYR A 513 13.83 11.49 -24.69
CA TYR A 513 12.59 11.62 -23.94
C TYR A 513 11.60 12.56 -24.64
N ILE A 514 10.33 12.45 -24.23
CA ILE A 514 9.24 13.34 -24.65
C ILE A 514 8.70 14.00 -23.39
N VAL A 515 8.55 15.32 -23.41
CA VAL A 515 7.89 16.07 -22.34
C VAL A 515 6.38 16.00 -22.53
N ARG A 516 5.66 15.58 -21.51
CA ARG A 516 4.21 15.55 -21.46
C ARG A 516 3.70 16.61 -20.48
N ASP A 517 2.89 17.56 -20.95
CA ASP A 517 2.39 18.67 -20.13
C ASP A 517 1.34 18.23 -19.08
N SER A 518 0.61 17.14 -19.34
CA SER A 518 -0.45 16.64 -18.46
C SER A 518 -0.10 15.29 -17.85
N ALA A 519 -0.62 15.02 -16.65
CA ALA A 519 -0.47 13.72 -15.99
C ALA A 519 -0.99 12.57 -16.86
N PHE A 520 -0.42 11.38 -16.68
CA PHE A 520 -0.87 10.19 -17.39
C PHE A 520 -2.28 9.78 -16.96
N PRO A 521 -3.10 9.28 -17.90
CA PRO A 521 -4.34 8.60 -17.56
C PRO A 521 -4.07 7.40 -16.66
N LYS A 522 -4.89 7.25 -15.63
CA LYS A 522 -4.77 6.16 -14.65
C LYS A 522 -5.98 5.22 -14.75
N ASP A 523 -5.79 3.98 -14.37
CA ASP A 523 -6.88 3.03 -14.20
C ASP A 523 -7.56 3.20 -12.82
N ALA A 524 -8.56 2.37 -12.53
CA ALA A 524 -9.28 2.40 -11.27
C ALA A 524 -8.38 2.14 -10.04
N THR A 525 -7.22 1.47 -10.24
CA THR A 525 -6.21 1.21 -9.20
C THR A 525 -5.17 2.33 -9.08
N ARG A 526 -5.40 3.48 -9.77
CA ARG A 526 -4.50 4.63 -9.86
C ARG A 526 -3.14 4.34 -10.53
N LYS A 527 -3.01 3.20 -11.23
CA LYS A 527 -1.83 2.86 -12.02
C LYS A 527 -1.88 3.52 -13.39
N ILE A 528 -0.73 3.96 -13.89
CA ILE A 528 -0.62 4.63 -15.20
C ILE A 528 -1.01 3.66 -16.31
N ARG A 529 -1.87 4.13 -17.24
CA ARG A 529 -2.18 3.43 -18.48
C ARG A 529 -1.06 3.62 -19.49
N ARG A 530 -0.14 2.64 -19.58
CA ARG A 530 1.05 2.70 -20.45
C ARG A 530 0.75 2.91 -21.94
N SER A 531 -0.45 2.54 -22.43
CA SER A 531 -0.87 2.74 -23.82
C SER A 531 -0.82 4.21 -24.24
N SER A 532 -1.11 5.15 -23.32
CA SER A 532 -1.07 6.58 -23.64
C SER A 532 0.34 7.08 -23.95
N ALA A 533 1.38 6.56 -23.28
CA ALA A 533 2.77 6.90 -23.58
C ALA A 533 3.20 6.34 -24.95
N ALA A 534 2.76 5.15 -25.31
CA ALA A 534 3.02 4.58 -26.62
C ALA A 534 2.39 5.39 -27.77
N GLU A 535 1.24 6.03 -27.52
CA GLU A 535 0.61 6.95 -28.46
C GLU A 535 1.42 8.26 -28.62
N ASP A 536 1.94 8.81 -27.52
CA ASP A 536 2.78 10.01 -27.55
C ASP A 536 4.05 9.77 -28.38
N VAL A 537 4.71 8.63 -28.17
CA VAL A 537 5.91 8.25 -28.95
C VAL A 537 5.59 8.06 -30.44
N LYS A 538 4.42 7.50 -30.77
CA LYS A 538 4.00 7.34 -32.18
C LYS A 538 3.73 8.67 -32.86
N ARG A 539 3.24 9.67 -32.15
CA ARG A 539 3.02 11.03 -32.69
C ARG A 539 4.33 11.74 -33.00
N GLY A 540 5.41 11.41 -32.29
CA GLY A 540 6.75 11.96 -32.54
C GLY A 540 6.92 13.44 -32.21
N GLU A 541 5.93 14.07 -31.58
CA GLU A 541 5.97 15.48 -31.20
C GLU A 541 6.76 15.66 -29.90
N GLY A 542 7.76 16.57 -29.91
CA GLY A 542 8.49 16.93 -28.69
C GLY A 542 9.56 15.92 -28.21
N ILE A 543 10.16 15.14 -29.11
CA ILE A 543 11.32 14.28 -28.79
C ILE A 543 12.54 15.17 -28.59
N ILE A 544 13.14 15.13 -27.40
CA ILE A 544 14.36 15.81 -27.01
C ILE A 544 15.48 14.80 -26.84
#